data_e225c643d7fc85b50a0a88a59094b500
#
_entry.id   e225c643d7fc85b50a0a88a59094b500
#
_cell.length_a   1.000
_cell.length_b   1.000
_cell.length_c   1.000
_cell.angle_alpha   90.00
_cell.angle_beta   90.00
_cell.angle_gamma   90.00
#
_symmetry.space_group_name_H-M   'P 1'
#
loop_
_entity.id
_entity.type
_entity.pdbx_description
1 polymer ?
#
loop_
_entity_poly.entity_id
_entity_poly.type
_entity_poly.pdbx_seq_one_letter_code
_entity_poly.pdbx_strand_id
1 'polypeptide(L)'
;RYSSSAASDVYKRQPYREGFVKNRYIGRTFIMPKQEMRRKSVKRKLNPITMEFEGKNVLLVDDSIVRGTTSKQIVEMAREAGAKKVFFASAAPPIRFQNVYGIDMAATTELIAHQKDEDQIAEYIGADWLVYQNLEDLIRSAKEGNKEIENFETSIFDGAVSYTHLRAHETVS
;
A
#
# COMPACT_ATOMS: atom_id res chain seq x y z
N ARG A 1 -14.60 -13.50 10.03
CA ARG A 1 -13.63 -12.82 9.12
C ARG A 1 -12.24 -13.18 9.63
N TYR A 2 -11.64 -14.20 9.06
CA TYR A 2 -10.22 -14.46 9.27
C TYR A 2 -9.46 -13.37 8.49
N SER A 3 -8.63 -12.57 9.15
CA SER A 3 -7.70 -11.70 8.45
C SER A 3 -6.63 -12.56 7.79
N SER A 4 -6.19 -12.23 6.60
CA SER A 4 -5.11 -12.93 5.88
C SER A 4 -3.80 -13.05 6.71
N SER A 5 -3.61 -12.16 7.67
CA SER A 5 -2.52 -12.15 8.62
C SER A 5 -2.50 -13.36 9.58
N ALA A 6 -3.67 -13.86 10.01
CA ALA A 6 -3.74 -15.00 10.91
C ALA A 6 -3.23 -16.30 10.26
N ALA A 7 -3.45 -16.49 8.95
CA ALA A 7 -2.96 -17.65 8.23
C ALA A 7 -1.43 -17.66 8.08
N SER A 8 -0.81 -16.48 7.86
CA SER A 8 0.64 -16.36 7.78
C SER A 8 1.32 -16.62 9.12
N ASP A 9 0.72 -16.18 10.22
CA ASP A 9 1.22 -16.37 11.57
C ASP A 9 1.26 -17.85 11.97
N VAL A 10 0.18 -18.60 11.69
CA VAL A 10 0.10 -20.04 11.95
C VAL A 10 1.16 -20.83 11.19
N TYR A 11 1.39 -20.48 9.92
CA TYR A 11 2.31 -21.23 9.06
C TYR A 11 3.79 -21.02 9.43
N LYS A 12 4.17 -19.79 9.79
CA LYS A 12 5.58 -19.43 10.06
C LYS A 12 5.93 -19.29 11.54
N ARG A 13 4.97 -19.48 12.45
CA ARG A 13 5.13 -19.28 13.90
C ARG A 13 5.71 -17.93 14.28
N GLN A 14 5.43 -16.90 13.49
CA GLN A 14 5.84 -15.54 13.78
C GLN A 14 4.77 -14.86 14.65
N PRO A 15 5.14 -14.12 15.69
CA PRO A 15 4.17 -13.43 16.53
C PRO A 15 3.50 -12.30 15.72
N TYR A 16 2.21 -12.46 15.47
CA TYR A 16 1.36 -11.43 14.92
C TYR A 16 0.71 -10.65 16.06
N ARG A 17 0.74 -9.33 15.96
CA ARG A 17 0.15 -8.41 16.94
C ARG A 17 -0.56 -7.27 16.22
N GLU A 18 -1.67 -6.82 16.79
CA GLU A 18 -2.32 -5.58 16.37
C GLU A 18 -1.57 -4.40 16.99
N GLY A 19 -0.73 -3.73 16.20
CA GLY A 19 0.04 -2.57 16.65
C GLY A 19 -0.76 -1.27 16.65
N PHE A 20 -1.86 -1.21 15.90
CA PHE A 20 -2.72 -0.02 15.78
C PHE A 20 -4.19 -0.35 16.05
N VAL A 21 -4.85 0.50 16.84
CA VAL A 21 -6.30 0.45 17.04
C VAL A 21 -6.96 1.49 16.14
N LYS A 22 -7.89 1.01 15.29
CA LYS A 22 -8.68 1.89 14.42
C LYS A 22 -9.82 2.53 15.20
N ASN A 23 -9.89 3.85 15.15
CA ASN A 23 -11.05 4.58 15.65
C ASN A 23 -12.25 4.39 14.68
N ARG A 24 -13.27 3.67 15.14
CA ARG A 24 -14.46 3.30 14.34
C ARG A 24 -15.39 4.48 14.04
N TYR A 25 -15.29 5.58 14.77
CA TYR A 25 -16.15 6.76 14.62
C TYR A 25 -15.68 7.73 13.52
N ILE A 26 -14.52 7.49 12.92
CA ILE A 26 -13.97 8.35 11.87
C ILE A 26 -14.09 7.65 10.52
N GLY A 27 -14.88 8.21 9.60
CA GLY A 27 -15.13 7.67 8.27
C GLY A 27 -13.90 7.62 7.34
N ARG A 28 -14.06 7.14 6.11
CA ARG A 28 -12.98 7.05 5.10
C ARG A 28 -12.43 8.44 4.76
N THR A 29 -11.10 8.61 4.86
CA THR A 29 -10.40 9.88 4.62
C THR A 29 -9.69 9.94 3.28
N PHE A 30 -9.74 8.87 2.48
CA PHE A 30 -9.03 8.79 1.20
C PHE A 30 -9.54 9.77 0.12
N ILE A 31 -10.73 10.34 0.30
CA ILE A 31 -11.40 11.22 -0.66
C ILE A 31 -11.28 12.72 -0.28
N MET A 32 -10.41 13.09 0.66
CA MET A 32 -10.26 14.48 1.07
C MET A 32 -9.29 15.26 0.17
N PRO A 33 -9.68 16.44 -0.37
CA PRO A 33 -8.90 17.16 -1.39
C PRO A 33 -7.62 17.84 -0.87
N LYS A 34 -7.48 18.09 0.43
CA LYS A 34 -6.31 18.81 0.98
C LYS A 34 -5.36 17.92 1.76
N GLN A 35 -4.07 17.99 1.43
CA GLN A 35 -3.00 17.16 2.02
C GLN A 35 -2.86 17.32 3.55
N GLU A 36 -3.06 18.54 4.08
CA GLU A 36 -3.03 18.77 5.53
C GLU A 36 -4.19 18.12 6.29
N MET A 37 -5.38 18.08 5.67
CA MET A 37 -6.54 17.41 6.26
C MET A 37 -6.34 15.88 6.29
N ARG A 38 -5.65 15.32 5.30
CA ARG A 38 -5.28 13.89 5.27
C ARG A 38 -4.32 13.55 6.40
N ARG A 39 -3.28 14.38 6.65
CA ARG A 39 -2.31 14.18 7.75
C ARG A 39 -2.99 14.14 9.14
N LYS A 40 -3.84 15.12 9.44
CA LYS A 40 -4.58 15.17 10.72
C LYS A 40 -5.54 13.99 10.87
N SER A 41 -6.00 13.42 9.78
CA SER A 41 -7.02 12.38 9.77
C SER A 41 -6.47 10.98 10.01
N VAL A 42 -5.25 10.66 9.58
CA VAL A 42 -4.61 9.36 9.90
C VAL A 42 -4.28 9.28 11.38
N LYS A 43 -3.65 10.32 11.97
CA LYS A 43 -3.40 10.38 13.43
C LYS A 43 -4.68 10.31 14.28
N ARG A 44 -5.84 10.71 13.75
CA ARG A 44 -7.14 10.56 14.44
C ARG A 44 -7.73 9.16 14.31
N LYS A 45 -7.39 8.44 13.25
CA LYS A 45 -7.96 7.12 12.94
C LYS A 45 -7.24 5.97 13.57
N LEU A 46 -5.92 6.07 13.71
CA LEU A 46 -5.05 5.02 14.19
C LEU A 46 -4.37 5.47 15.47
N ASN A 47 -4.52 4.68 16.53
CA ASN A 47 -3.80 4.88 17.78
C ASN A 47 -2.79 3.74 17.95
N PRO A 48 -1.48 4.04 18.06
CA PRO A 48 -0.48 3.00 18.29
C PRO A 48 -0.61 2.43 19.71
N ILE A 49 -0.46 1.13 19.82
CA ILE A 49 -0.32 0.44 21.12
C ILE A 49 1.15 0.44 21.48
N THR A 50 1.59 1.39 22.33
CA THR A 50 3.01 1.60 22.67
C THR A 50 3.74 0.31 23.03
N MET A 51 3.14 -0.56 23.85
CA MET A 51 3.72 -1.85 24.23
C MET A 51 4.09 -2.77 23.06
N GLU A 52 3.45 -2.61 21.92
CA GLU A 52 3.74 -3.40 20.73
C GLU A 52 4.91 -2.84 19.90
N PHE A 53 5.29 -1.58 20.13
CA PHE A 53 6.36 -0.90 19.41
C PHE A 53 7.62 -0.68 20.23
N GLU A 54 7.47 -0.34 21.50
CA GLU A 54 8.58 0.10 22.36
C GLU A 54 9.73 -0.90 22.39
N GLY A 55 10.90 -0.43 21.98
CA GLY A 55 12.14 -1.20 21.97
C GLY A 55 12.23 -2.31 20.92
N LYS A 56 11.22 -2.47 20.04
CA LYS A 56 11.16 -3.57 19.07
C LYS A 56 11.57 -3.15 17.66
N ASN A 57 11.99 -4.15 16.87
CA ASN A 57 12.04 -4.06 15.42
C ASN A 57 10.69 -4.54 14.89
N VAL A 58 10.01 -3.71 14.12
CA VAL A 58 8.65 -3.99 13.64
C VAL A 58 8.60 -4.06 12.12
N LEU A 59 7.81 -4.98 11.60
CA LEU A 59 7.42 -5.03 10.21
C LEU A 59 5.97 -4.56 10.09
N LEU A 60 5.77 -3.46 9.40
CA LEU A 60 4.45 -2.95 9.02
C LEU A 60 4.07 -3.53 7.67
N VAL A 61 2.85 -4.04 7.56
CA VAL A 61 2.32 -4.59 6.30
C VAL A 61 1.08 -3.79 5.92
N ASP A 62 1.07 -3.25 4.71
CA ASP A 62 -0.06 -2.48 4.17
C ASP A 62 -0.47 -3.06 2.80
N ASP A 63 -1.68 -2.75 2.35
CA ASP A 63 -2.19 -3.24 1.07
C ASP A 63 -1.46 -2.64 -0.13
N SER A 64 -1.16 -1.34 -0.09
CA SER A 64 -0.47 -0.65 -1.18
C SER A 64 0.12 0.70 -0.75
N ILE A 65 1.14 1.17 -1.48
CA ILE A 65 1.70 2.51 -1.35
C ILE A 65 1.39 3.30 -2.62
N VAL A 66 0.52 4.30 -2.53
CA VAL A 66 0.13 5.16 -3.66
C VAL A 66 0.95 6.45 -3.67
N ARG A 67 0.69 7.36 -2.72
CA ARG A 67 1.40 8.65 -2.57
C ARG A 67 2.49 8.62 -1.51
N GLY A 68 2.57 7.55 -0.72
CA GLY A 68 3.50 7.40 0.39
C GLY A 68 3.19 8.25 1.64
N THR A 69 2.26 9.20 1.56
CA THR A 69 1.95 10.10 2.69
C THR A 69 1.33 9.37 3.88
N THR A 70 0.44 8.41 3.63
CA THR A 70 -0.16 7.56 4.68
C THR A 70 0.90 6.65 5.30
N SER A 71 1.68 5.97 4.47
CA SER A 71 2.75 5.07 4.91
C SER A 71 3.78 5.82 5.77
N LYS A 72 4.18 7.04 5.35
CA LYS A 72 5.05 7.91 6.14
C LYS A 72 4.48 8.19 7.52
N GLN A 73 3.20 8.53 7.62
CA GLN A 73 2.56 8.81 8.91
C GLN A 73 2.47 7.59 9.81
N ILE A 74 2.21 6.41 9.24
CA ILE A 74 2.18 5.15 9.98
C ILE A 74 3.57 4.82 10.53
N VAL A 75 4.62 4.99 9.72
CA VAL A 75 6.02 4.83 10.15
C VAL A 75 6.38 5.82 11.25
N GLU A 76 6.03 7.11 11.08
CA GLU A 76 6.24 8.15 12.12
C GLU A 76 5.56 7.76 13.44
N MET A 77 4.31 7.30 13.41
CA MET A 77 3.59 6.85 14.61
C MET A 77 4.25 5.64 15.28
N ALA A 78 4.75 4.68 14.50
CA ALA A 78 5.48 3.52 15.03
C ALA A 78 6.77 3.96 15.74
N ARG A 79 7.50 4.92 15.16
CA ARG A 79 8.71 5.48 15.79
C ARG A 79 8.39 6.31 17.03
N GLU A 80 7.35 7.16 16.98
CA GLU A 80 6.84 7.91 18.14
C GLU A 80 6.44 6.96 19.30
N ALA A 81 5.94 5.76 18.97
CA ALA A 81 5.60 4.71 19.94
C ALA A 81 6.81 3.89 20.42
N GLY A 82 8.04 4.24 20.01
CA GLY A 82 9.28 3.66 20.51
C GLY A 82 9.87 2.51 19.71
N ALA A 83 9.44 2.28 18.47
CA ALA A 83 10.06 1.27 17.60
C ALA A 83 11.54 1.60 17.33
N LYS A 84 12.42 0.58 17.47
CA LYS A 84 13.85 0.70 17.17
C LYS A 84 14.13 0.74 15.68
N LYS A 85 13.51 -0.20 14.95
CA LYS A 85 13.55 -0.26 13.49
C LYS A 85 12.14 -0.49 12.95
N VAL A 86 11.86 0.14 11.82
CA VAL A 86 10.58 0.02 11.14
C VAL A 86 10.83 -0.46 9.71
N PHE A 87 10.48 -1.69 9.45
CA PHE A 87 10.45 -2.28 8.12
C PHE A 87 9.04 -2.14 7.55
N PHE A 88 8.93 -1.95 6.24
CA PHE A 88 7.64 -1.79 5.60
C PHE A 88 7.48 -2.78 4.43
N ALA A 89 6.34 -3.45 4.34
CA ALA A 89 5.99 -4.34 3.24
C ALA A 89 4.67 -3.92 2.61
N SER A 90 4.68 -3.76 1.29
CA SER A 90 3.47 -3.55 0.49
C SER A 90 3.01 -4.88 -0.09
N ALA A 91 1.74 -5.22 0.12
CA ALA A 91 1.12 -6.42 -0.46
C ALA A 91 0.80 -6.26 -1.96
N ALA A 92 0.84 -5.03 -2.48
CA ALA A 92 0.78 -4.75 -3.90
C ALA A 92 2.17 -4.42 -4.47
N PRO A 93 2.41 -4.67 -5.77
CA PRO A 93 3.55 -4.13 -6.50
C PRO A 93 3.58 -2.59 -6.51
N PRO A 94 4.71 -1.97 -6.89
CA PRO A 94 4.80 -0.52 -7.03
C PRO A 94 3.76 0.03 -8.01
N ILE A 95 2.90 0.96 -7.57
CA ILE A 95 1.90 1.61 -8.43
C ILE A 95 2.58 2.76 -9.17
N ARG A 96 2.82 2.57 -10.48
CA ARG A 96 3.61 3.48 -11.31
C ARG A 96 2.76 4.28 -12.30
N PHE A 97 1.59 3.77 -12.67
CA PHE A 97 0.74 4.33 -13.73
C PHE A 97 -0.68 4.57 -13.22
N GLN A 98 -1.37 5.50 -13.87
CA GLN A 98 -2.78 5.73 -13.59
C GLN A 98 -3.62 4.58 -14.15
N ASN A 99 -4.75 4.32 -13.47
CA ASN A 99 -5.74 3.40 -14.00
C ASN A 99 -6.48 4.06 -15.17
N VAL A 100 -6.51 3.37 -16.31
CA VAL A 100 -7.15 3.86 -17.53
C VAL A 100 -8.69 3.92 -17.45
N TYR A 101 -9.28 3.26 -16.47
CA TYR A 101 -10.73 3.25 -16.25
C TYR A 101 -11.24 4.43 -15.40
N GLY A 102 -10.39 5.38 -15.05
CA GLY A 102 -10.79 6.67 -14.48
C GLY A 102 -11.37 6.65 -13.08
N ILE A 103 -11.15 5.59 -12.30
CA ILE A 103 -11.63 5.53 -10.92
C ILE A 103 -10.67 6.30 -10.01
N ASP A 104 -10.98 7.54 -9.70
CA ASP A 104 -10.44 8.44 -8.64
C ASP A 104 -9.00 8.11 -8.15
N MET A 105 -8.11 7.87 -9.12
CA MET A 105 -6.69 7.64 -8.83
C MET A 105 -5.91 8.96 -8.81
N ALA A 106 -4.83 8.94 -8.03
CA ALA A 106 -3.85 10.00 -8.01
C ALA A 106 -3.32 10.30 -9.42
N ALA A 107 -3.05 11.56 -9.74
CA ALA A 107 -2.32 11.91 -10.95
C ALA A 107 -0.98 11.18 -10.98
N THR A 108 -0.48 10.84 -12.17
CA THR A 108 0.80 10.12 -12.32
C THR A 108 1.94 10.78 -11.54
N THR A 109 1.95 12.12 -11.50
CA THR A 109 2.93 12.91 -10.74
C THR A 109 2.80 12.77 -9.22
N GLU A 110 1.66 12.30 -8.73
CA GLU A 110 1.43 12.05 -7.30
C GLU A 110 1.77 10.61 -6.89
N LEU A 111 1.98 9.69 -7.86
CA LEU A 111 2.36 8.32 -7.60
C LEU A 111 3.83 8.26 -7.19
N ILE A 112 4.10 7.86 -5.95
CA ILE A 112 5.47 7.88 -5.42
C ILE A 112 6.42 6.95 -6.21
N ALA A 113 5.92 5.80 -6.65
CA ALA A 113 6.70 4.81 -7.39
C ALA A 113 6.85 5.13 -8.89
N HIS A 114 6.22 6.21 -9.39
CA HIS A 114 6.40 6.65 -10.76
C HIS A 114 7.80 7.24 -11.01
N GLN A 115 8.33 7.96 -10.01
CA GLN A 115 9.58 8.72 -10.13
C GLN A 115 10.70 8.25 -9.18
N LYS A 116 10.40 7.33 -8.27
CA LYS A 116 11.32 6.89 -7.22
C LYS A 116 11.50 5.38 -7.25
N ASP A 117 12.73 4.96 -6.97
CA ASP A 117 13.04 3.57 -6.68
C ASP A 117 12.65 3.18 -5.23
N GLU A 118 12.82 1.91 -4.89
CA GLU A 118 12.41 1.38 -3.59
C GLU A 118 13.19 1.99 -2.42
N ASP A 119 14.49 2.25 -2.60
CA ASP A 119 15.34 2.85 -1.57
C ASP A 119 14.94 4.31 -1.31
N GLN A 120 14.68 5.08 -2.37
CA GLN A 120 14.18 6.45 -2.28
C GLN A 120 12.78 6.53 -1.65
N ILE A 121 11.93 5.52 -1.89
CA ILE A 121 10.61 5.44 -1.25
C ILE A 121 10.76 5.08 0.22
N ALA A 122 11.63 4.14 0.57
CA ALA A 122 11.93 3.79 1.95
C ALA A 122 12.40 5.01 2.75
N GLU A 123 13.34 5.77 2.19
CA GLU A 123 13.82 7.03 2.78
C GLU A 123 12.69 8.05 2.93
N TYR A 124 11.86 8.25 1.90
CA TYR A 124 10.75 9.19 1.94
C TYR A 124 9.73 8.86 3.04
N ILE A 125 9.35 7.59 3.19
CA ILE A 125 8.43 7.16 4.24
C ILE A 125 9.08 7.04 5.62
N GLY A 126 10.41 7.08 5.70
CA GLY A 126 11.19 6.97 6.93
C GLY A 126 11.33 5.54 7.45
N ALA A 127 11.16 4.53 6.59
CA ALA A 127 11.40 3.13 6.93
C ALA A 127 12.88 2.77 6.82
N ASP A 128 13.34 1.82 7.64
CA ASP A 128 14.71 1.29 7.57
C ASP A 128 14.88 0.35 6.38
N TRP A 129 13.79 -0.22 5.89
CA TRP A 129 13.73 -1.07 4.71
C TRP A 129 12.31 -1.18 4.19
N LEU A 130 12.18 -1.30 2.87
CA LEU A 130 10.93 -1.44 2.15
C LEU A 130 11.00 -2.66 1.23
N VAL A 131 9.90 -3.40 1.13
CA VAL A 131 9.70 -4.45 0.13
C VAL A 131 8.32 -4.32 -0.49
N TYR A 132 8.27 -4.49 -1.80
CA TYR A 132 7.02 -4.61 -2.55
C TYR A 132 6.76 -6.07 -2.92
N GLN A 133 5.49 -6.41 -3.09
CA GLN A 133 5.09 -7.65 -3.75
C GLN A 133 5.62 -7.66 -5.18
N ASN A 134 6.19 -8.78 -5.61
CA ASN A 134 6.57 -8.98 -7.01
C ASN A 134 5.31 -9.21 -7.87
N LEU A 135 5.22 -8.56 -9.04
CA LEU A 135 4.05 -8.64 -9.90
C LEU A 135 3.82 -10.05 -10.45
N GLU A 136 4.88 -10.75 -10.88
CA GLU A 136 4.76 -12.11 -11.42
C GLU A 136 4.29 -13.10 -10.35
N ASP A 137 4.80 -12.96 -9.12
CA ASP A 137 4.38 -13.77 -7.98
C ASP A 137 2.93 -13.50 -7.58
N LEU A 138 2.49 -12.24 -7.66
CA LEU A 138 1.09 -11.87 -7.43
C LEU A 138 0.17 -12.52 -8.45
N ILE A 139 0.51 -12.42 -9.74
CA ILE A 139 -0.23 -13.06 -10.85
C ILE A 139 -0.26 -14.58 -10.65
N ARG A 140 0.88 -15.20 -10.33
CA ARG A 140 0.96 -16.63 -10.08
C ARG A 140 0.04 -17.06 -8.94
N SER A 141 0.07 -16.35 -7.82
CA SER A 141 -0.77 -16.64 -6.66
C SER A 141 -2.27 -16.49 -6.98
N ALA A 142 -2.64 -15.48 -7.78
CA ALA A 142 -4.02 -15.30 -8.21
C ALA A 142 -4.50 -16.42 -9.15
N LYS A 143 -3.62 -16.91 -10.05
CA LYS A 143 -3.91 -18.04 -10.94
C LYS A 143 -4.10 -19.38 -10.20
N GLU A 144 -3.41 -19.58 -9.08
CA GLU A 144 -3.58 -20.79 -8.26
C GLU A 144 -5.02 -20.96 -7.77
N GLY A 145 -5.72 -19.85 -7.50
CA GLY A 145 -7.12 -19.85 -7.06
C GLY A 145 -8.14 -20.12 -8.16
N ASN A 146 -7.81 -19.79 -9.42
CA ASN A 146 -8.68 -20.03 -10.58
C ASN A 146 -7.88 -20.16 -11.88
N LYS A 147 -7.74 -21.38 -12.36
CA LYS A 147 -6.97 -21.72 -13.57
C LYS A 147 -7.62 -21.26 -14.88
N GLU A 148 -8.90 -20.90 -14.86
CA GLU A 148 -9.62 -20.41 -16.03
C GLU A 148 -9.27 -18.95 -16.37
N ILE A 149 -8.71 -18.19 -15.39
CA ILE A 149 -8.30 -16.81 -15.63
C ILE A 149 -6.88 -16.79 -16.19
N GLU A 150 -6.75 -16.43 -17.46
CA GLU A 150 -5.47 -16.35 -18.14
C GLU A 150 -4.78 -14.99 -17.99
N ASN A 151 -5.56 -13.90 -18.01
CA ASN A 151 -5.06 -12.54 -18.02
C ASN A 151 -5.60 -11.72 -16.85
N PHE A 152 -4.75 -10.82 -16.34
CA PHE A 152 -5.08 -9.89 -15.27
C PHE A 152 -4.84 -8.45 -15.75
N GLU A 153 -5.62 -7.51 -15.24
CA GLU A 153 -5.39 -6.10 -15.43
C GLU A 153 -4.22 -5.63 -14.54
N THR A 154 -3.09 -5.33 -15.15
CA THR A 154 -1.84 -4.97 -14.47
C THR A 154 -1.33 -3.58 -14.84
N SER A 155 -2.08 -2.82 -15.65
CA SER A 155 -1.64 -1.54 -16.21
C SER A 155 -1.16 -0.53 -15.19
N ILE A 156 -1.68 -0.54 -13.96
CA ILE A 156 -1.24 0.37 -12.89
C ILE A 156 0.19 0.05 -12.39
N PHE A 157 0.69 -1.16 -12.63
CA PHE A 157 2.02 -1.59 -12.21
C PHE A 157 3.05 -1.51 -13.34
N ASP A 158 2.70 -2.02 -14.53
CA ASP A 158 3.61 -2.21 -15.68
C ASP A 158 3.32 -1.28 -16.87
N GLY A 159 2.17 -0.58 -16.86
CA GLY A 159 1.73 0.28 -17.95
C GLY A 159 1.17 -0.48 -19.14
N ALA A 160 1.02 -1.81 -19.06
CA ALA A 160 0.46 -2.62 -20.14
C ALA A 160 -1.06 -2.41 -20.23
N VAL A 161 -1.54 -1.82 -21.34
CA VAL A 161 -2.97 -1.62 -21.59
C VAL A 161 -3.55 -2.85 -22.28
N SER A 162 -4.40 -3.60 -21.57
CA SER A 162 -5.02 -4.84 -22.07
C SER A 162 -6.04 -4.61 -23.20
N TYR A 163 -6.50 -3.39 -23.44
CA TYR A 163 -7.53 -3.06 -24.41
C TYR A 163 -7.05 -2.12 -25.50
N THR A 164 -6.76 -2.67 -26.67
CA THR A 164 -6.43 -1.92 -27.89
C THR A 164 -7.64 -1.21 -28.53
N HIS A 165 -8.87 -1.48 -28.06
CA HIS A 165 -10.09 -0.96 -28.70
C HIS A 165 -10.52 0.45 -28.26
N LEU A 166 -9.95 1.03 -27.19
CA LEU A 166 -10.33 2.37 -26.76
C LEU A 166 -9.63 3.52 -27.52
N ARG A 167 -8.63 3.21 -28.36
CA ARG A 167 -7.97 4.23 -29.21
C ARG A 167 -8.68 4.57 -30.51
N ALA A 168 -9.76 3.88 -30.86
CA ALA A 168 -10.43 4.05 -32.16
C ALA A 168 -11.47 5.19 -32.19
N HIS A 169 -11.78 5.87 -31.08
CA HIS A 169 -12.82 6.90 -31.03
C HIS A 169 -12.36 8.34 -30.85
N GLU A 170 -11.05 8.61 -30.81
CA GLU A 170 -10.54 9.99 -30.68
C GLU A 170 -10.13 10.66 -32.00
N THR A 171 -10.44 10.07 -33.14
CA THR A 171 -10.18 10.71 -34.44
C THR A 171 -11.42 10.75 -35.31
N VAL A 172 -12.45 11.49 -34.91
CA VAL A 172 -13.43 12.07 -35.84
C VAL A 172 -13.98 13.37 -35.22
N SER A 173 -13.40 14.47 -35.58
CA SER A 173 -13.97 15.73 -36.08
C SER A 173 -12.97 16.87 -35.97
#